data_107878fd0ee3a3b7464a9ed8dd37d5fd
#
_entry.id   107878fd0ee3a3b7464a9ed8dd37d5fd
#
_cell.length_a   1.000
_cell.length_b   1.000
_cell.length_c   1.000
_cell.angle_alpha   90.00
_cell.angle_beta   90.00
_cell.angle_gamma   90.00
#
_symmetry.space_group_name_H-M   'P 1'
#
loop_
_entity.id
_entity.type
_entity.pdbx_description
1 polymer ?
#
loop_
_entity_poly.entity_id
_entity_poly.type
_entity_poly.pdbx_seq_one_letter_code
_entity_poly.pdbx_strand_id
1 'polypeptide(L)'
;MNNIVWSCRLFAAALLAVGVAYCFRREWKYERQVALTGCAARSEEKRTTEVWLSPWILPFMMAAYWLIYSLFLGPAAGATVLLEFSLHLLVLLSLYFAVLLLALPLLRRTISARACATLWLLPIFLYYNTMVWRDTFVPPLVVIPIPNGLAPLLLWIWLAGAGAVALWHLISHLRFRRRLLQDARPVEDKAVWNLWAEECHLALLRRYLPLLVSPAATSPLTIGLFGRTMRTVLPERDYTLDQYRLIFRHELRHVQRQDIATKCFYLLCKSLCWFNPLMWVAIRKASADLELSCDEMVVYGAEDDTRREYASLLLESAGDARGLTTCLSASASSLRRRLKGVVAPAERTSGTVVLGLIMAALVLCSGLVGVSTASGTAGELFFPDREEVSVQSVSVWTGTDDGYIEDPSPAVNQALVEELSALRLTRLATDQNITDKESPFLAGFLYDGEEMLYLELTDSLCCLTTLDDGKEIPVLYRVDGPVDWDGLLTLVK
;
A
#
# COMPACT_ATOMS: atom_id res chain seq x y z
N MET A 1 11.46 -0.83 -27.80
CA MET A 1 11.56 -0.43 -26.40
C MET A 1 10.52 -1.10 -25.52
N ASN A 2 9.24 -1.12 -25.88
CA ASN A 2 8.17 -1.77 -25.08
C ASN A 2 8.44 -3.22 -24.67
N ASN A 3 9.01 -4.07 -25.55
CA ASN A 3 9.24 -5.49 -25.23
C ASN A 3 10.28 -5.70 -24.12
N ILE A 4 11.32 -4.89 -24.04
CA ILE A 4 12.36 -5.00 -23.00
C ILE A 4 11.77 -4.64 -21.65
N VAL A 5 10.95 -3.61 -21.61
CA VAL A 5 10.30 -3.13 -20.39
C VAL A 5 9.32 -4.14 -19.83
N TRP A 6 8.46 -4.69 -20.71
CA TRP A 6 7.57 -5.77 -20.29
C TRP A 6 8.33 -7.01 -19.81
N SER A 7 9.45 -7.34 -20.47
CA SER A 7 10.31 -8.44 -20.03
C SER A 7 10.91 -8.18 -18.64
N CYS A 8 11.38 -6.96 -18.38
CA CYS A 8 11.88 -6.56 -17.06
C CYS A 8 10.78 -6.61 -15.98
N ARG A 9 9.57 -6.14 -16.30
CA ARG A 9 8.41 -6.23 -15.38
C ARG A 9 8.03 -7.67 -15.08
N LEU A 10 7.95 -8.52 -16.09
CA LEU A 10 7.66 -9.95 -15.92
C LEU A 10 8.74 -10.63 -15.08
N PHE A 11 10.00 -10.31 -15.31
CA PHE A 11 11.10 -10.84 -14.50
C PHE A 11 11.01 -10.38 -13.04
N ALA A 12 10.77 -9.10 -12.79
CA ALA A 12 10.61 -8.57 -11.44
C ALA A 12 9.36 -9.17 -10.74
N ALA A 13 8.24 -9.32 -11.45
CA ALA A 13 7.04 -9.96 -10.94
C ALA A 13 7.29 -11.41 -10.55
N ALA A 14 7.98 -12.17 -11.41
CA ALA A 14 8.36 -13.56 -11.14
C ALA A 14 9.30 -13.66 -9.93
N LEU A 15 10.32 -12.81 -9.87
CA LEU A 15 11.30 -12.79 -8.76
C LEU A 15 10.62 -12.51 -7.42
N LEU A 16 9.78 -11.47 -7.35
CA LEU A 16 9.06 -11.11 -6.13
C LEU A 16 8.01 -12.17 -5.76
N ALA A 17 7.29 -12.73 -6.72
CA ALA A 17 6.34 -13.80 -6.49
C ALA A 17 6.99 -15.04 -5.90
N VAL A 18 8.11 -15.49 -6.48
CA VAL A 18 8.89 -16.62 -5.99
C VAL A 18 9.49 -16.32 -4.61
N GLY A 19 10.03 -15.12 -4.42
CA GLY A 19 10.59 -14.67 -3.14
C GLY A 19 9.55 -14.70 -2.01
N VAL A 20 8.38 -14.10 -2.24
CA VAL A 20 7.28 -14.09 -1.26
C VAL A 20 6.77 -15.51 -0.98
N ALA A 21 6.56 -16.32 -2.03
CA ALA A 21 6.12 -17.68 -1.89
C ALA A 21 7.13 -18.55 -1.11
N TYR A 22 8.42 -18.42 -1.40
CA TYR A 22 9.49 -19.12 -0.70
C TYR A 22 9.56 -18.73 0.78
N CYS A 23 9.60 -17.42 1.08
CA CYS A 23 9.66 -16.92 2.46
C CYS A 23 8.43 -17.36 3.26
N PHE A 24 7.23 -17.24 2.67
CA PHE A 24 5.99 -17.68 3.32
C PHE A 24 5.99 -19.19 3.60
N ARG A 25 6.38 -20.00 2.61
CA ARG A 25 6.43 -21.47 2.76
C ARG A 25 7.39 -21.88 3.86
N ARG A 26 8.55 -21.23 3.96
CA ARG A 26 9.56 -21.48 4.99
C ARG A 26 9.04 -21.13 6.37
N GLU A 27 8.44 -19.95 6.52
CA GLU A 27 7.86 -19.49 7.79
C GLU A 27 6.70 -20.38 8.22
N TRP A 28 5.81 -20.73 7.30
CA TRP A 28 4.67 -21.61 7.57
C TRP A 28 5.10 -23.01 8.03
N LYS A 29 6.13 -23.60 7.43
CA LYS A 29 6.69 -24.88 7.88
C LYS A 29 7.30 -24.76 9.27
N TYR A 30 8.02 -23.68 9.54
CA TYR A 30 8.62 -23.42 10.84
C TYR A 30 7.57 -23.26 11.94
N GLU A 31 6.53 -22.46 11.71
CA GLU A 31 5.43 -22.28 12.66
C GLU A 31 4.74 -23.60 13.01
N ARG A 32 4.50 -24.46 12.03
CA ARG A 32 3.92 -25.79 12.24
C ARG A 32 4.85 -26.73 13.04
N GLN A 33 6.12 -26.71 12.74
CA GLN A 33 7.09 -27.48 13.50
C GLN A 33 7.11 -27.05 14.97
N VAL A 34 7.16 -25.77 15.21
CA VAL A 34 7.11 -25.22 16.58
C VAL A 34 5.81 -25.58 17.28
N ALA A 35 4.68 -25.57 16.60
CA ALA A 35 3.39 -25.95 17.18
C ALA A 35 3.36 -27.44 17.59
N LEU A 36 3.98 -28.32 16.81
CA LEU A 36 4.03 -29.77 17.11
C LEU A 36 5.04 -30.14 18.19
N THR A 37 6.21 -29.52 18.18
CA THR A 37 7.31 -29.90 19.08
C THR A 37 7.34 -29.11 20.39
N GLY A 38 6.56 -28.03 20.47
CA GLY A 38 6.61 -27.09 21.59
C GLY A 38 7.93 -26.31 21.69
N CYS A 39 8.93 -26.65 20.87
CA CYS A 39 10.26 -26.05 20.85
C CYS A 39 10.49 -25.32 19.52
N ALA A 40 10.89 -24.08 19.60
CA ALA A 40 11.44 -23.40 18.44
C ALA A 40 12.82 -24.03 18.13
N ALA A 41 12.99 -24.64 16.97
CA ALA A 41 14.29 -25.13 16.55
C ALA A 41 15.32 -23.98 16.60
N ARG A 42 16.48 -24.24 17.18
CA ARG A 42 17.60 -23.28 17.34
C ARG A 42 18.26 -22.92 15.98
N SER A 43 17.53 -22.78 14.91
CA SER A 43 18.16 -22.47 13.64
C SER A 43 18.36 -20.94 13.50
N GLU A 44 19.57 -20.54 13.14
CA GLU A 44 19.93 -19.17 12.71
C GLU A 44 19.07 -18.67 11.54
N GLU A 45 18.31 -19.56 10.94
CA GLU A 45 17.43 -19.42 9.79
C GLU A 45 16.29 -18.41 9.99
N LYS A 46 15.88 -18.09 11.23
CA LYS A 46 14.76 -17.18 11.52
C LYS A 46 15.05 -15.72 11.19
N ARG A 47 16.32 -15.32 11.15
CA ARG A 47 16.71 -13.90 11.01
C ARG A 47 16.51 -13.33 9.58
N THR A 48 16.37 -14.16 8.56
CA THR A 48 16.39 -13.71 7.17
C THR A 48 15.01 -13.55 6.52
N THR A 49 13.95 -14.11 7.10
CA THR A 49 12.60 -14.08 6.52
C THR A 49 11.73 -12.90 6.98
N GLU A 50 12.01 -12.31 8.13
CA GLU A 50 11.22 -11.19 8.69
C GLU A 50 11.37 -9.87 7.89
N VAL A 51 12.44 -9.72 7.11
CA VAL A 51 12.78 -8.48 6.41
C VAL A 51 11.82 -8.20 5.24
N TRP A 52 11.29 -9.23 4.59
CA TRP A 52 10.53 -9.09 3.34
C TRP A 52 9.09 -8.59 3.50
N LEU A 53 8.50 -8.75 4.66
CA LEU A 53 7.13 -8.34 4.97
C LEU A 53 7.09 -7.35 6.16
N SER A 54 8.16 -6.58 6.35
CA SER A 54 8.18 -5.60 7.43
C SER A 54 7.19 -4.47 7.14
N PRO A 55 6.20 -4.25 8.03
CA PRO A 55 5.19 -3.20 7.88
C PRO A 55 5.77 -1.77 7.87
N TRP A 56 7.02 -1.62 8.30
CA TRP A 56 7.73 -0.34 8.37
C TRP A 56 8.31 0.12 7.03
N ILE A 57 8.37 -0.77 6.03
CA ILE A 57 8.92 -0.44 4.70
C ILE A 57 8.11 0.69 4.06
N LEU A 58 6.78 0.62 4.10
CA LEU A 58 5.92 1.62 3.48
C LEU A 58 6.14 3.04 4.03
N PRO A 59 6.01 3.32 5.34
CA PRO A 59 6.23 4.66 5.87
C PRO A 59 7.68 5.14 5.70
N PHE A 60 8.66 4.24 5.77
CA PHE A 60 10.07 4.59 5.53
C PHE A 60 10.28 5.02 4.08
N MET A 61 9.76 4.29 3.12
CA MET A 61 9.88 4.61 1.70
C MET A 61 9.16 5.92 1.36
N MET A 62 7.98 6.17 1.96
CA MET A 62 7.27 7.45 1.81
C MET A 62 8.12 8.63 2.27
N ALA A 63 8.70 8.52 3.45
CA ALA A 63 9.54 9.57 4.02
C ALA A 63 10.84 9.77 3.20
N ALA A 64 11.49 8.68 2.79
CA ALA A 64 12.71 8.73 1.99
C ALA A 64 12.45 9.37 0.62
N TYR A 65 11.36 9.00 -0.03
CA TYR A 65 10.99 9.55 -1.33
C TYR A 65 10.72 11.06 -1.25
N TRP A 66 9.88 11.47 -0.30
CA TRP A 66 9.64 12.90 -0.07
C TRP A 66 10.94 13.67 0.21
N LEU A 67 11.82 13.13 1.05
CA LEU A 67 13.08 13.78 1.40
C LEU A 67 14.01 13.93 0.18
N ILE A 68 14.17 12.86 -0.60
CA ILE A 68 15.03 12.86 -1.80
C ILE A 68 14.53 13.91 -2.79
N TYR A 69 13.25 13.88 -3.15
CA TYR A 69 12.72 14.84 -4.12
C TYR A 69 12.75 16.29 -3.60
N SER A 70 12.49 16.49 -2.31
CA SER A 70 12.60 17.84 -1.72
C SER A 70 14.03 18.39 -1.72
N LEU A 71 15.03 17.51 -1.57
CA LEU A 71 16.44 17.92 -1.60
C LEU A 71 16.93 18.25 -3.03
N PHE A 72 16.49 17.49 -4.03
CA PHE A 72 16.96 17.65 -5.40
C PHE A 72 16.16 18.66 -6.21
N LEU A 73 14.85 18.76 -6.02
CA LEU A 73 13.93 19.58 -6.80
C LEU A 73 13.30 20.73 -6.01
N GLY A 74 13.65 20.84 -4.74
CA GLY A 74 13.07 21.84 -3.84
C GLY A 74 11.77 21.39 -3.15
N PRO A 75 11.37 22.08 -2.05
CA PRO A 75 10.25 21.63 -1.21
C PRO A 75 8.89 21.63 -1.92
N ALA A 76 8.65 22.58 -2.83
CA ALA A 76 7.39 22.67 -3.58
C ALA A 76 7.23 21.50 -4.55
N ALA A 77 8.27 21.23 -5.35
CA ALA A 77 8.28 20.09 -6.28
C ALA A 77 8.20 18.76 -5.52
N GLY A 78 8.92 18.60 -4.40
CA GLY A 78 8.82 17.45 -3.53
C GLY A 78 7.41 17.22 -2.98
N ALA A 79 6.68 18.29 -2.64
CA ALA A 79 5.28 18.19 -2.18
C ALA A 79 4.34 17.73 -3.30
N THR A 80 4.49 18.24 -4.51
CA THR A 80 3.68 17.82 -5.68
C THR A 80 3.91 16.34 -6.00
N VAL A 81 5.16 15.91 -6.06
CA VAL A 81 5.52 14.50 -6.29
C VAL A 81 4.96 13.59 -5.20
N LEU A 82 5.06 14.00 -3.93
CA LEU A 82 4.47 13.25 -2.82
C LEU A 82 2.95 13.12 -2.96
N LEU A 83 2.27 14.19 -3.39
CA LEU A 83 0.83 14.16 -3.60
C LEU A 83 0.43 13.17 -4.68
N GLU A 84 1.00 13.29 -5.89
CA GLU A 84 0.71 12.39 -7.01
C GLU A 84 0.95 10.95 -6.63
N PHE A 85 2.09 10.70 -6.00
CA PHE A 85 2.48 9.39 -5.53
C PHE A 85 1.50 8.83 -4.48
N SER A 86 1.11 9.66 -3.51
CA SER A 86 0.16 9.26 -2.46
C SER A 86 -1.22 8.98 -3.05
N LEU A 87 -1.70 9.79 -3.99
CA LEU A 87 -2.97 9.55 -4.67
C LEU A 87 -2.96 8.25 -5.47
N HIS A 88 -1.87 7.99 -6.20
CA HIS A 88 -1.68 6.73 -6.90
C HIS A 88 -1.73 5.53 -5.95
N LEU A 89 -1.00 5.61 -4.84
CA LEU A 89 -1.02 4.59 -3.79
C LEU A 89 -2.43 4.38 -3.21
N LEU A 90 -3.18 5.47 -2.94
CA LEU A 90 -4.55 5.40 -2.41
C LEU A 90 -5.50 4.66 -3.36
N VAL A 91 -5.40 4.92 -4.66
CA VAL A 91 -6.21 4.24 -5.67
C VAL A 91 -5.88 2.76 -5.70
N LEU A 92 -4.58 2.41 -5.77
CA LEU A 92 -4.13 1.02 -5.81
C LEU A 92 -4.47 0.26 -4.53
N LEU A 93 -4.29 0.87 -3.36
CA LEU A 93 -4.70 0.28 -2.08
C LEU A 93 -6.21 0.01 -2.05
N SER A 94 -7.00 0.99 -2.49
CA SER A 94 -8.47 0.87 -2.50
C SER A 94 -8.92 -0.26 -3.44
N LEU A 95 -8.34 -0.33 -4.63
CA LEU A 95 -8.63 -1.38 -5.61
C LEU A 95 -8.21 -2.75 -5.09
N TYR A 96 -6.99 -2.87 -4.55
CA TYR A 96 -6.51 -4.13 -3.99
C TYR A 96 -7.41 -4.65 -2.88
N PHE A 97 -7.73 -3.80 -1.91
CA PHE A 97 -8.58 -4.23 -0.78
C PHE A 97 -10.02 -4.50 -1.21
N ALA A 98 -10.55 -3.80 -2.22
CA ALA A 98 -11.86 -4.11 -2.78
C ALA A 98 -11.88 -5.51 -3.41
N VAL A 99 -10.89 -5.80 -4.27
CA VAL A 99 -10.75 -7.12 -4.91
C VAL A 99 -10.53 -8.22 -3.86
N LEU A 100 -9.66 -7.97 -2.88
CA LEU A 100 -9.42 -8.93 -1.80
C LEU A 100 -10.67 -9.19 -0.97
N LEU A 101 -11.47 -8.17 -0.66
CA LEU A 101 -12.73 -8.33 0.08
C LEU A 101 -13.73 -9.21 -0.67
N LEU A 102 -13.79 -9.10 -2.01
CA LEU A 102 -14.66 -9.94 -2.86
C LEU A 102 -14.13 -11.38 -2.94
N ALA A 103 -12.82 -11.58 -3.06
CA ALA A 103 -12.20 -12.89 -3.16
C ALA A 103 -12.12 -13.65 -1.81
N LEU A 104 -12.13 -12.91 -0.69
CA LEU A 104 -11.88 -13.44 0.65
C LEU A 104 -12.79 -14.60 1.07
N PRO A 105 -14.12 -14.62 0.77
CA PRO A 105 -14.96 -15.75 1.14
C PRO A 105 -14.51 -17.08 0.49
N LEU A 106 -14.02 -17.02 -0.75
CA LEU A 106 -13.49 -18.17 -1.46
C LEU A 106 -12.11 -18.55 -0.91
N LEU A 107 -11.21 -17.59 -0.76
CA LEU A 107 -9.86 -17.80 -0.26
C LEU A 107 -9.85 -18.46 1.13
N ARG A 108 -10.71 -18.01 2.02
CA ARG A 108 -10.83 -18.59 3.38
C ARG A 108 -11.30 -20.04 3.41
N ARG A 109 -11.89 -20.53 2.32
CA ARG A 109 -12.31 -21.95 2.20
C ARG A 109 -11.16 -22.82 1.69
N THR A 110 -10.24 -22.27 0.92
CA THR A 110 -9.23 -23.00 0.17
C THR A 110 -7.84 -22.93 0.78
N ILE A 111 -7.46 -21.79 1.35
CA ILE A 111 -6.11 -21.55 1.89
C ILE A 111 -6.12 -21.35 3.40
N SER A 112 -4.95 -21.52 4.03
CA SER A 112 -4.76 -21.37 5.49
C SER A 112 -5.10 -19.96 5.98
N ALA A 113 -5.52 -19.82 7.25
CA ALA A 113 -5.75 -18.50 7.86
C ALA A 113 -4.48 -17.65 7.89
N ARG A 114 -3.30 -18.28 8.00
CA ARG A 114 -2.00 -17.60 7.90
C ARG A 114 -1.80 -16.95 6.55
N ALA A 115 -2.13 -17.65 5.45
CA ALA A 115 -2.04 -17.07 4.12
C ALA A 115 -3.04 -15.91 3.94
N CYS A 116 -4.28 -16.07 4.42
CA CYS A 116 -5.27 -15.00 4.41
C CYS A 116 -4.78 -13.74 5.18
N ALA A 117 -4.17 -13.94 6.36
CA ALA A 117 -3.58 -12.84 7.13
C ALA A 117 -2.40 -12.16 6.40
N THR A 118 -1.59 -12.94 5.68
CA THR A 118 -0.45 -12.43 4.90
C THR A 118 -0.89 -11.63 3.68
N LEU A 119 -2.00 -12.01 3.02
CA LEU A 119 -2.56 -11.26 1.89
C LEU A 119 -2.83 -9.79 2.24
N TRP A 120 -3.24 -9.48 3.46
CA TRP A 120 -3.48 -8.11 3.89
C TRP A 120 -2.21 -7.25 3.99
N LEU A 121 -1.02 -7.88 3.99
CA LEU A 121 0.29 -7.20 4.04
C LEU A 121 0.92 -7.00 2.66
N LEU A 122 0.48 -7.72 1.62
CA LEU A 122 1.07 -7.60 0.28
C LEU A 122 1.09 -6.17 -0.28
N PRO A 123 0.14 -5.27 0.03
CA PRO A 123 0.20 -3.89 -0.41
C PRO A 123 1.45 -3.10 0.01
N ILE A 124 2.25 -3.61 0.94
CA ILE A 124 3.57 -3.04 1.26
C ILE A 124 4.43 -2.92 0.00
N PHE A 125 4.33 -3.87 -0.92
CA PHE A 125 5.07 -3.88 -2.17
C PHE A 125 4.52 -2.92 -3.23
N LEU A 126 3.29 -2.46 -3.12
CA LEU A 126 2.73 -1.46 -4.05
C LEU A 126 3.57 -0.19 -4.08
N TYR A 127 4.08 0.22 -2.93
CA TYR A 127 4.88 1.41 -2.83
C TYR A 127 6.21 1.29 -3.58
N TYR A 128 6.89 0.18 -3.40
CA TYR A 128 8.16 -0.09 -4.10
C TYR A 128 7.98 -0.08 -5.62
N ASN A 129 6.89 -0.68 -6.09
CA ASN A 129 6.62 -0.81 -7.51
C ASN A 129 6.24 0.51 -8.18
N THR A 130 5.49 1.38 -7.51
CA THR A 130 5.17 2.72 -8.03
C THR A 130 6.41 3.59 -8.16
N MET A 131 7.39 3.48 -7.25
CA MET A 131 8.63 4.22 -7.33
C MET A 131 9.54 3.81 -8.49
N VAL A 132 9.69 2.51 -8.71
CA VAL A 132 10.68 1.98 -9.67
C VAL A 132 10.19 2.07 -11.10
N TRP A 133 8.87 2.06 -11.34
CA TRP A 133 8.31 1.85 -12.67
C TRP A 133 7.46 2.99 -13.21
N ARG A 134 7.18 4.03 -12.40
CA ARG A 134 6.31 5.13 -12.82
C ARG A 134 6.89 5.95 -13.96
N ASP A 135 8.15 6.34 -13.85
CA ASP A 135 8.74 7.34 -14.74
C ASP A 135 9.52 6.71 -15.90
N THR A 136 9.65 5.39 -15.94
CA THR A 136 10.61 4.82 -16.85
C THR A 136 10.06 4.22 -18.13
N PHE A 137 8.77 3.70 -18.21
CA PHE A 137 8.66 2.78 -19.36
C PHE A 137 7.27 2.46 -19.96
N VAL A 138 6.17 2.72 -19.33
CA VAL A 138 4.85 2.43 -19.95
C VAL A 138 3.82 3.45 -19.48
N PRO A 139 3.19 4.18 -20.42
CA PRO A 139 2.09 5.07 -20.04
C PRO A 139 0.96 4.27 -19.40
N PRO A 140 0.35 4.77 -18.32
CA PRO A 140 -0.76 4.09 -17.65
C PRO A 140 -1.96 3.98 -18.61
N LEU A 141 -2.66 2.83 -18.56
CA LEU A 141 -3.87 2.61 -19.37
C LEU A 141 -5.02 3.53 -18.94
N VAL A 142 -5.09 3.84 -17.65
CA VAL A 142 -6.11 4.73 -17.09
C VAL A 142 -5.40 5.80 -16.28
N VAL A 143 -5.61 7.05 -16.68
CA VAL A 143 -5.13 8.23 -15.95
C VAL A 143 -6.32 8.94 -15.33
N ILE A 144 -6.26 9.21 -14.05
CA ILE A 144 -7.26 9.99 -13.32
C ILE A 144 -6.76 11.44 -13.30
N PRO A 145 -7.35 12.35 -14.06
CA PRO A 145 -6.93 13.74 -14.08
C PRO A 145 -7.41 14.47 -12.84
N ILE A 146 -6.55 15.30 -12.25
CA ILE A 146 -6.90 16.26 -11.21
C ILE A 146 -6.67 17.66 -11.79
N PRO A 147 -7.67 18.54 -11.78
CA PRO A 147 -7.54 19.88 -12.31
C PRO A 147 -6.41 20.66 -11.59
N ASN A 148 -5.67 21.44 -12.38
CA ASN A 148 -4.65 22.35 -11.84
C ASN A 148 -5.27 23.30 -10.79
N GLY A 149 -4.51 23.64 -9.78
CA GLY A 149 -4.95 24.54 -8.69
C GLY A 149 -5.68 23.81 -7.55
N LEU A 150 -6.33 22.66 -7.78
CA LEU A 150 -6.99 21.91 -6.70
C LEU A 150 -6.02 21.00 -5.94
N ALA A 151 -4.91 20.64 -6.55
CA ALA A 151 -3.93 19.71 -5.97
C ALA A 151 -3.42 20.14 -4.59
N PRO A 152 -3.01 21.39 -4.34
CA PRO A 152 -2.56 21.82 -3.01
C PRO A 152 -3.68 21.73 -1.96
N LEU A 153 -4.90 22.14 -2.31
CA LEU A 153 -6.06 22.06 -1.42
C LEU A 153 -6.36 20.62 -1.02
N LEU A 154 -6.41 19.72 -2.00
CA LEU A 154 -6.63 18.29 -1.77
C LEU A 154 -5.54 17.68 -0.90
N LEU A 155 -4.27 18.05 -1.10
CA LEU A 155 -3.15 17.62 -0.26
C LEU A 155 -3.37 18.00 1.20
N TRP A 156 -3.68 19.28 1.47
CA TRP A 156 -3.88 19.73 2.85
C TRP A 156 -5.09 19.09 3.51
N ILE A 157 -6.21 18.94 2.80
CA ILE A 157 -7.40 18.26 3.32
C ILE A 157 -7.06 16.78 3.64
N TRP A 158 -6.36 16.11 2.72
CA TRP A 158 -5.95 14.72 2.92
C TRP A 158 -5.00 14.54 4.10
N LEU A 159 -3.95 15.39 4.20
CA LEU A 159 -2.99 15.35 5.32
C LEU A 159 -3.66 15.65 6.66
N ALA A 160 -4.55 16.65 6.70
CA ALA A 160 -5.30 17.00 7.91
C ALA A 160 -6.18 15.84 8.38
N GLY A 161 -6.92 15.21 7.47
CA GLY A 161 -7.75 14.04 7.78
C GLY A 161 -6.93 12.83 8.20
N ALA A 162 -5.84 12.52 7.48
CA ALA A 162 -4.93 11.44 7.83
C ALA A 162 -4.29 11.67 9.21
N GLY A 163 -3.82 12.88 9.46
CA GLY A 163 -3.27 13.30 10.75
C GLY A 163 -4.27 13.20 11.89
N ALA A 164 -5.52 13.68 11.67
CA ALA A 164 -6.59 13.60 12.66
C ALA A 164 -6.91 12.16 13.05
N VAL A 165 -7.04 11.25 12.06
CA VAL A 165 -7.31 9.83 12.31
C VAL A 165 -6.13 9.15 13.00
N ALA A 166 -4.89 9.42 12.56
CA ALA A 166 -3.69 8.88 13.20
C ALA A 166 -3.58 9.34 14.66
N LEU A 167 -3.76 10.64 14.91
CA LEU A 167 -3.71 11.23 16.24
C LEU A 167 -4.81 10.70 17.16
N TRP A 168 -6.04 10.57 16.65
CA TRP A 168 -7.14 9.93 17.39
C TRP A 168 -6.74 8.53 17.87
N HIS A 169 -6.22 7.69 16.97
CA HIS A 169 -5.84 6.34 17.32
C HIS A 169 -4.65 6.30 18.29
N LEU A 170 -3.67 7.19 18.12
CA LEU A 170 -2.54 7.33 19.04
C LEU A 170 -3.02 7.72 20.44
N ILE A 171 -3.84 8.77 20.56
CA ILE A 171 -4.40 9.23 21.83
C ILE A 171 -5.24 8.11 22.48
N SER A 172 -6.09 7.45 21.68
CA SER A 172 -6.92 6.33 22.17
C SER A 172 -6.05 5.19 22.69
N HIS A 173 -4.98 4.83 21.98
CA HIS A 173 -4.02 3.81 22.41
C HIS A 173 -3.27 4.21 23.69
N LEU A 174 -2.80 5.46 23.76
CA LEU A 174 -2.10 5.95 24.95
C LEU A 174 -3.02 6.00 26.19
N ARG A 175 -4.28 6.43 26.01
CA ARG A 175 -5.28 6.42 27.09
C ARG A 175 -5.61 4.99 27.53
N PHE A 176 -5.79 4.07 26.59
CA PHE A 176 -6.00 2.67 26.89
C PHE A 176 -4.82 2.07 27.64
N ARG A 177 -3.59 2.27 27.12
CA ARG A 177 -2.36 1.79 27.77
C ARG A 177 -2.21 2.34 29.19
N ARG A 178 -2.49 3.64 29.40
CA ARG A 178 -2.41 4.27 30.72
C ARG A 178 -3.40 3.63 31.69
N ARG A 179 -4.66 3.46 31.31
CA ARG A 179 -5.67 2.81 32.14
C ARG A 179 -5.31 1.38 32.48
N LEU A 180 -4.85 0.62 31.49
CA LEU A 180 -4.48 -0.78 31.64
C LEU A 180 -3.30 -0.97 32.63
N LEU A 181 -2.31 -0.06 32.61
CA LEU A 181 -1.09 -0.17 33.39
C LEU A 181 -1.13 0.61 34.71
N GLN A 182 -2.15 1.42 34.97
CA GLN A 182 -2.22 2.27 36.15
C GLN A 182 -2.19 1.45 37.46
N ASP A 183 -3.00 0.39 37.52
CA ASP A 183 -3.14 -0.47 38.71
C ASP A 183 -2.61 -1.89 38.41
N ALA A 184 -1.75 -2.02 37.38
CA ALA A 184 -1.17 -3.30 37.02
C ALA A 184 -0.05 -3.69 37.99
N ARG A 185 -0.06 -4.93 38.46
CA ARG A 185 0.91 -5.51 39.38
C ARG A 185 1.58 -6.75 38.79
N PRO A 186 2.82 -7.07 39.14
CA PRO A 186 3.44 -8.33 38.72
C PRO A 186 2.63 -9.54 39.23
N VAL A 187 2.67 -10.64 38.50
CA VAL A 187 2.10 -11.91 38.91
C VAL A 187 2.87 -12.42 40.12
N GLU A 188 2.17 -12.68 41.23
CA GLU A 188 2.78 -13.16 42.50
C GLU A 188 2.88 -14.69 42.54
N ASP A 189 2.00 -15.41 41.82
CA ASP A 189 2.00 -16.86 41.74
C ASP A 189 3.24 -17.38 41.01
N LYS A 190 4.10 -18.07 41.77
CA LYS A 190 5.36 -18.65 41.25
C LYS A 190 5.11 -19.74 40.22
N ALA A 191 4.00 -20.50 40.32
CA ALA A 191 3.69 -21.56 39.36
C ALA A 191 3.33 -20.95 37.98
N VAL A 192 2.52 -19.89 37.98
CA VAL A 192 2.13 -19.15 36.77
C VAL A 192 3.36 -18.46 36.17
N TRP A 193 4.21 -17.84 36.99
CA TRP A 193 5.42 -17.18 36.53
C TRP A 193 6.45 -18.17 35.94
N ASN A 194 6.64 -19.34 36.56
CA ASN A 194 7.52 -20.39 36.04
C ASN A 194 7.00 -20.91 34.69
N LEU A 195 5.70 -21.15 34.56
CA LEU A 195 5.08 -21.56 33.30
C LEU A 195 5.27 -20.49 32.20
N TRP A 196 5.10 -19.20 32.55
CA TRP A 196 5.36 -18.10 31.62
C TRP A 196 6.82 -18.06 31.15
N ALA A 197 7.77 -18.22 32.07
CA ALA A 197 9.19 -18.25 31.75
C ALA A 197 9.53 -19.44 30.85
N GLU A 198 8.95 -20.62 31.10
CA GLU A 198 9.09 -21.81 30.26
C GLU A 198 8.57 -21.54 28.84
N GLU A 199 7.35 -21.04 28.68
CA GLU A 199 6.75 -20.75 27.37
C GLU A 199 7.52 -19.64 26.62
N CYS A 200 8.03 -18.61 27.31
CA CYS A 200 8.92 -17.61 26.73
C CYS A 200 10.23 -18.22 26.20
N HIS A 201 10.80 -19.16 26.96
CA HIS A 201 12.02 -19.88 26.55
C HIS A 201 11.75 -20.75 25.33
N LEU A 202 10.64 -21.51 25.32
CA LEU A 202 10.20 -22.31 24.17
C LEU A 202 9.94 -21.45 22.93
N ALA A 203 9.44 -20.24 23.14
CA ALA A 203 9.23 -19.25 22.08
C ALA A 203 10.52 -18.58 21.58
N LEU A 204 11.70 -18.94 22.12
CA LEU A 204 13.01 -18.34 21.82
C LEU A 204 13.05 -16.82 21.96
N LEU A 205 12.33 -16.27 22.92
CA LEU A 205 12.44 -14.85 23.19
C LEU A 205 13.79 -14.53 23.82
N ARG A 206 14.46 -13.49 23.34
CA ARG A 206 15.75 -13.04 23.88
C ARG A 206 15.65 -12.53 25.31
N ARG A 207 14.46 -12.13 25.74
CA ARG A 207 14.16 -11.60 27.07
C ARG A 207 12.78 -12.05 27.49
N TYR A 208 12.64 -12.34 28.78
CA TYR A 208 11.32 -12.53 29.37
C TYR A 208 10.53 -11.21 29.30
N LEU A 209 9.31 -11.30 28.80
CA LEU A 209 8.40 -10.15 28.83
C LEU A 209 7.81 -10.04 30.23
N PRO A 210 7.67 -8.83 30.80
CA PRO A 210 6.98 -8.64 32.06
C PRO A 210 5.55 -9.17 31.98
N LEU A 211 5.18 -10.01 32.92
CA LEU A 211 3.84 -10.56 33.08
C LEU A 211 3.14 -9.82 34.23
N LEU A 212 2.04 -9.16 33.92
CA LEU A 212 1.30 -8.31 34.83
C LEU A 212 -0.15 -8.79 34.95
N VAL A 213 -0.79 -8.49 36.08
CA VAL A 213 -2.23 -8.62 36.29
C VAL A 213 -2.82 -7.22 36.43
N SER A 214 -3.94 -6.96 35.79
CA SER A 214 -4.60 -5.66 35.86
C SER A 214 -6.12 -5.81 35.96
N PRO A 215 -6.75 -5.09 36.90
CA PRO A 215 -8.22 -5.09 37.03
C PRO A 215 -8.93 -4.42 35.82
N ALA A 216 -8.16 -3.61 35.08
CA ALA A 216 -8.69 -2.97 33.86
C ALA A 216 -8.62 -3.88 32.62
N ALA A 217 -7.96 -5.03 32.70
CA ALA A 217 -7.91 -6.00 31.62
C ALA A 217 -9.16 -6.88 31.66
N THR A 218 -9.88 -6.96 30.54
CA THR A 218 -11.05 -7.84 30.37
C THR A 218 -10.68 -9.19 29.75
N SER A 219 -9.55 -9.27 29.07
CA SER A 219 -8.99 -10.48 28.47
C SER A 219 -7.47 -10.41 28.52
N PRO A 220 -6.77 -11.55 28.44
CA PRO A 220 -5.33 -11.57 28.26
C PRO A 220 -4.94 -10.78 27.00
N LEU A 221 -3.85 -10.03 27.06
CA LEU A 221 -3.37 -9.25 25.91
C LEU A 221 -1.90 -8.87 26.07
N THR A 222 -1.22 -8.69 24.96
CA THR A 222 0.14 -8.12 24.93
C THR A 222 0.11 -6.71 24.36
N ILE A 223 0.71 -5.76 25.08
CA ILE A 223 0.78 -4.34 24.73
C ILE A 223 2.23 -3.87 24.67
N GLY A 224 2.51 -2.92 23.77
CA GLY A 224 3.84 -2.34 23.55
C GLY A 224 4.32 -2.53 22.12
N LEU A 225 5.02 -1.53 21.56
CA LEU A 225 5.43 -1.54 20.16
C LEU A 225 6.82 -2.16 19.95
N PHE A 226 7.72 -1.92 20.88
CA PHE A 226 9.10 -2.40 20.83
C PHE A 226 9.35 -3.43 21.89
N GLY A 227 10.28 -4.37 21.68
CA GLY A 227 10.58 -5.45 22.61
C GLY A 227 10.86 -4.99 24.05
N ARG A 228 11.42 -3.79 24.26
CA ARG A 228 11.63 -3.21 25.58
C ARG A 228 10.35 -2.69 26.25
N THR A 229 9.34 -2.34 25.47
CA THR A 229 8.06 -1.77 25.94
C THR A 229 6.94 -2.79 26.00
N MET A 230 7.16 -3.98 25.45
CA MET A 230 6.17 -5.07 25.44
C MET A 230 5.95 -5.61 26.84
N ARG A 231 4.68 -5.82 27.18
CA ARG A 231 4.22 -6.42 28.43
C ARG A 231 2.99 -7.27 28.14
N THR A 232 2.91 -8.44 28.76
CA THR A 232 1.71 -9.27 28.72
C THR A 232 0.90 -9.00 29.97
N VAL A 233 -0.38 -8.71 29.81
CA VAL A 233 -1.29 -8.35 30.89
C VAL A 233 -2.44 -9.36 30.94
N LEU A 234 -2.68 -9.91 32.12
CA LEU A 234 -3.75 -10.83 32.43
C LEU A 234 -4.88 -10.08 33.13
N PRO A 235 -6.14 -10.50 32.98
CA PRO A 235 -7.24 -10.04 33.82
C PRO A 235 -7.11 -10.62 35.23
N GLU A 236 -7.77 -10.01 36.20
CA GLU A 236 -7.95 -10.55 37.57
C GLU A 236 -8.95 -11.70 37.54
N ARG A 237 -8.52 -12.85 37.06
CA ARG A 237 -9.31 -14.07 36.96
C ARG A 237 -8.39 -15.26 37.19
N ASP A 238 -8.93 -16.27 37.87
CA ASP A 238 -8.24 -17.53 38.08
C ASP A 238 -8.41 -18.44 36.86
N TYR A 239 -7.28 -18.99 36.39
CA TYR A 239 -7.21 -19.98 35.33
C TYR A 239 -6.46 -21.20 35.82
N THR A 240 -6.74 -22.36 35.26
CA THR A 240 -5.90 -23.56 35.48
C THR A 240 -4.55 -23.38 34.82
N LEU A 241 -3.51 -24.15 35.21
CA LEU A 241 -2.20 -24.08 34.56
C LEU A 241 -2.26 -24.44 33.07
N ASP A 242 -3.13 -25.34 32.66
CA ASP A 242 -3.32 -25.70 31.27
C ASP A 242 -3.97 -24.56 30.48
N GLN A 243 -4.93 -23.87 31.07
CA GLN A 243 -5.53 -22.65 30.50
C GLN A 243 -4.49 -21.52 30.36
N TYR A 244 -3.67 -21.28 31.38
CA TYR A 244 -2.56 -20.32 31.28
C TYR A 244 -1.59 -20.70 30.17
N ARG A 245 -1.28 -21.98 29.98
CA ARG A 245 -0.41 -22.44 28.89
C ARG A 245 -0.97 -22.11 27.52
N LEU A 246 -2.26 -22.32 27.30
CA LEU A 246 -2.93 -21.98 26.04
C LEU A 246 -2.96 -20.47 25.79
N ILE A 247 -3.27 -19.68 26.81
CA ILE A 247 -3.25 -18.21 26.79
C ILE A 247 -1.83 -17.72 26.44
N PHE A 248 -0.81 -18.21 27.13
CA PHE A 248 0.58 -17.80 26.91
C PHE A 248 1.06 -18.12 25.51
N ARG A 249 0.73 -19.30 25.00
CA ARG A 249 1.02 -19.67 23.60
C ARG A 249 0.38 -18.74 22.60
N HIS A 250 -0.88 -18.33 22.84
CA HIS A 250 -1.57 -17.38 21.97
C HIS A 250 -0.88 -16.01 21.97
N GLU A 251 -0.63 -15.44 23.15
CA GLU A 251 0.01 -14.12 23.29
C GLU A 251 1.45 -14.12 22.73
N LEU A 252 2.21 -15.17 23.00
CA LEU A 252 3.57 -15.30 22.51
C LEU A 252 3.64 -15.43 20.97
N ARG A 253 2.61 -16.01 20.34
CA ARG A 253 2.51 -16.03 18.87
C ARG A 253 2.40 -14.63 18.29
N HIS A 254 1.58 -13.77 18.89
CA HIS A 254 1.51 -12.36 18.48
C HIS A 254 2.87 -11.65 18.59
N VAL A 255 3.62 -11.93 19.66
CA VAL A 255 4.96 -11.37 19.87
C VAL A 255 5.96 -11.89 18.83
N GLN A 256 6.01 -13.22 18.62
CA GLN A 256 6.92 -13.85 17.66
C GLN A 256 6.72 -13.35 16.22
N ARG A 257 5.47 -13.09 15.85
CA ARG A 257 5.06 -12.66 14.51
C ARG A 257 5.08 -11.15 14.33
N GLN A 258 5.39 -10.40 15.40
CA GLN A 258 5.34 -8.95 15.40
C GLN A 258 3.97 -8.39 14.95
N ASP A 259 2.88 -9.03 15.38
CA ASP A 259 1.53 -8.66 14.96
C ASP A 259 1.16 -7.22 15.35
N ILE A 260 1.84 -6.64 16.33
CA ILE A 260 1.69 -5.21 16.69
C ILE A 260 2.16 -4.32 15.53
N ALA A 261 3.28 -4.65 14.88
CA ALA A 261 3.75 -3.92 13.71
C ALA A 261 2.76 -4.06 12.54
N THR A 262 2.18 -5.23 12.34
CA THR A 262 1.10 -5.47 11.39
C THR A 262 -0.13 -4.60 11.68
N LYS A 263 -0.54 -4.51 12.96
CA LYS A 263 -1.65 -3.62 13.39
C LYS A 263 -1.31 -2.14 13.16
N CYS A 264 -0.03 -1.73 13.32
CA CYS A 264 0.43 -0.38 12.95
C CYS A 264 0.32 -0.11 11.45
N PHE A 265 0.67 -1.08 10.60
CA PHE A 265 0.47 -0.96 9.16
C PHE A 265 -1.01 -0.81 8.78
N TYR A 266 -1.89 -1.58 9.41
CA TYR A 266 -3.34 -1.43 9.21
C TYR A 266 -3.83 -0.04 9.63
N LEU A 267 -3.30 0.49 10.72
CA LEU A 267 -3.61 1.84 11.15
C LEU A 267 -3.11 2.89 10.15
N LEU A 268 -1.91 2.71 9.62
CA LEU A 268 -1.37 3.59 8.58
C LEU A 268 -2.28 3.58 7.34
N CYS A 269 -2.62 2.41 6.80
CA CYS A 269 -3.54 2.29 5.66
C CYS A 269 -4.90 2.96 5.95
N LYS A 270 -5.43 2.78 7.15
CA LYS A 270 -6.69 3.40 7.58
C LYS A 270 -6.58 4.93 7.67
N SER A 271 -5.45 5.44 8.16
CA SER A 271 -5.21 6.86 8.27
C SER A 271 -5.03 7.51 6.89
N LEU A 272 -4.25 6.89 6.00
CA LEU A 272 -4.05 7.36 4.63
C LEU A 272 -5.36 7.36 3.82
N CYS A 273 -6.18 6.31 3.98
CA CYS A 273 -7.46 6.14 3.30
C CYS A 273 -8.66 6.47 4.22
N TRP A 274 -8.54 7.48 5.07
CA TRP A 274 -9.54 7.81 6.10
C TRP A 274 -10.95 8.05 5.55
N PHE A 275 -11.05 8.59 4.37
CA PHE A 275 -12.31 8.87 3.66
C PHE A 275 -12.94 7.64 2.99
N ASN A 276 -12.20 6.51 2.87
CA ASN A 276 -12.67 5.33 2.17
C ASN A 276 -13.30 4.32 3.14
N PRO A 277 -14.64 4.11 3.12
CA PRO A 277 -15.31 3.17 4.03
C PRO A 277 -14.89 1.71 3.82
N LEU A 278 -14.50 1.33 2.59
CA LEU A 278 -14.01 -0.02 2.29
C LEU A 278 -12.77 -0.35 3.11
N MET A 279 -11.89 0.64 3.32
CA MET A 279 -10.68 0.45 4.12
C MET A 279 -11.00 0.10 5.57
N TRP A 280 -12.02 0.73 6.16
CA TRP A 280 -12.45 0.43 7.53
C TRP A 280 -12.99 -0.99 7.67
N VAL A 281 -13.72 -1.47 6.65
CA VAL A 281 -14.22 -2.85 6.59
C VAL A 281 -13.06 -3.83 6.39
N ALA A 282 -12.13 -3.52 5.48
CA ALA A 282 -10.96 -4.33 5.18
C ALA A 282 -10.10 -4.56 6.43
N ILE A 283 -9.76 -3.50 7.15
CA ILE A 283 -8.94 -3.56 8.36
C ILE A 283 -9.60 -4.39 9.48
N ARG A 284 -10.92 -4.30 9.65
CA ARG A 284 -11.64 -5.16 10.60
C ARG A 284 -11.53 -6.64 10.23
N LYS A 285 -11.64 -6.96 8.93
CA LYS A 285 -11.50 -8.35 8.45
C LYS A 285 -10.05 -8.82 8.51
N ALA A 286 -9.09 -7.96 8.23
CA ALA A 286 -7.67 -8.24 8.35
C ALA A 286 -7.27 -8.59 9.80
N SER A 287 -7.73 -7.79 10.76
CA SER A 287 -7.51 -8.07 12.18
C SER A 287 -8.14 -9.39 12.61
N ALA A 288 -9.35 -9.72 12.11
CA ALA A 288 -9.99 -10.99 12.41
C ALA A 288 -9.26 -12.20 11.81
N ASP A 289 -8.65 -12.07 10.62
CA ASP A 289 -7.84 -13.13 10.01
C ASP A 289 -6.51 -13.32 10.76
N LEU A 290 -5.94 -12.24 11.29
CA LEU A 290 -4.75 -12.28 12.11
C LEU A 290 -5.00 -13.11 13.38
N GLU A 291 -6.09 -12.84 14.10
CA GLU A 291 -6.50 -13.60 15.29
C GLU A 291 -6.75 -15.08 14.94
N LEU A 292 -7.54 -15.34 13.88
CA LEU A 292 -7.82 -16.72 13.45
C LEU A 292 -6.54 -17.50 13.12
N SER A 293 -5.55 -16.83 12.52
CA SER A 293 -4.28 -17.45 12.21
C SER A 293 -3.42 -17.78 13.45
N CYS A 294 -3.58 -17.03 14.54
CA CYS A 294 -2.97 -17.37 15.82
C CYS A 294 -3.68 -18.56 16.46
N ASP A 295 -5.03 -18.56 16.47
CA ASP A 295 -5.80 -19.68 16.99
C ASP A 295 -5.48 -21.00 16.31
N GLU A 296 -5.39 -21.01 14.96
CA GLU A 296 -5.01 -22.22 14.19
C GLU A 296 -3.66 -22.79 14.64
N MET A 297 -2.69 -21.94 15.01
CA MET A 297 -1.39 -22.38 15.47
C MET A 297 -1.39 -22.89 16.92
N VAL A 298 -2.18 -22.29 17.79
CA VAL A 298 -2.30 -22.72 19.20
C VAL A 298 -2.85 -24.15 19.28
N VAL A 299 -3.85 -24.46 18.46
CA VAL A 299 -4.52 -25.78 18.45
C VAL A 299 -4.01 -26.73 17.38
N TYR A 300 -2.92 -26.39 16.67
CA TYR A 300 -2.36 -27.25 15.65
C TYR A 300 -1.78 -28.53 16.27
N GLY A 301 -2.28 -29.68 15.84
CA GLY A 301 -1.88 -30.98 16.41
C GLY A 301 -2.43 -31.28 17.81
N ALA A 302 -3.26 -30.38 18.39
CA ALA A 302 -3.86 -30.61 19.69
C ALA A 302 -4.98 -31.64 19.62
N GLU A 303 -5.19 -32.35 20.74
CA GLU A 303 -6.30 -33.28 20.93
C GLU A 303 -7.65 -32.54 21.06
N ASP A 304 -8.76 -33.23 20.88
CA ASP A 304 -10.09 -32.65 20.89
C ASP A 304 -10.46 -32.00 22.25
N ASP A 305 -9.99 -32.55 23.35
CA ASP A 305 -10.23 -32.00 24.69
C ASP A 305 -9.51 -30.64 24.87
N THR A 306 -8.26 -30.54 24.45
CA THR A 306 -7.52 -29.25 24.45
C THR A 306 -8.20 -28.22 23.53
N ARG A 307 -8.72 -28.65 22.39
CA ARG A 307 -9.46 -27.76 21.49
C ARG A 307 -10.75 -27.25 22.12
N ARG A 308 -11.49 -28.10 22.84
CA ARG A 308 -12.72 -27.71 23.55
C ARG A 308 -12.40 -26.74 24.69
N GLU A 309 -11.33 -27.01 25.44
CA GLU A 309 -10.87 -26.11 26.51
C GLU A 309 -10.47 -24.74 25.94
N TYR A 310 -9.73 -24.71 24.84
CA TYR A 310 -9.38 -23.44 24.20
C TYR A 310 -10.60 -22.70 23.65
N ALA A 311 -11.58 -23.43 23.11
CA ALA A 311 -12.84 -22.84 22.65
C ALA A 311 -13.66 -22.22 23.80
N SER A 312 -13.67 -22.84 25.00
CA SER A 312 -14.32 -22.27 26.18
C SER A 312 -13.64 -20.98 26.63
N LEU A 313 -12.30 -20.94 26.63
CA LEU A 313 -11.52 -19.71 26.92
C LEU A 313 -11.87 -18.56 25.98
N LEU A 314 -12.02 -18.85 24.68
CA LEU A 314 -12.42 -17.85 23.68
C LEU A 314 -13.82 -17.30 23.94
N LEU A 315 -14.77 -18.16 24.35
CA LEU A 315 -16.15 -17.77 24.70
C LEU A 315 -16.17 -16.90 25.97
N GLU A 316 -15.43 -17.30 26.99
CA GLU A 316 -15.33 -16.55 28.24
C GLU A 316 -14.75 -15.15 28.02
N SER A 317 -13.65 -15.06 27.24
CA SER A 317 -13.03 -13.79 26.92
C SER A 317 -13.95 -12.85 26.12
N ALA A 318 -14.88 -13.39 25.34
CA ALA A 318 -15.83 -12.60 24.56
C ALA A 318 -17.02 -12.09 25.38
N GLY A 319 -17.45 -12.82 26.42
CA GLY A 319 -18.55 -12.43 27.29
C GLY A 319 -18.27 -11.17 28.12
N ASP A 320 -17.03 -10.91 28.43
CA ASP A 320 -16.58 -9.79 29.26
C ASP A 320 -16.34 -8.48 28.48
N ALA A 321 -16.42 -8.52 27.16
CA ALA A 321 -16.15 -7.36 26.29
C ALA A 321 -17.28 -6.30 26.31
N ARG A 322 -17.85 -5.98 27.48
CA ARG A 322 -18.85 -4.92 27.67
C ARG A 322 -18.21 -3.55 27.95
N GLY A 323 -17.19 -3.18 27.20
CA GLY A 323 -16.55 -1.88 27.31
C GLY A 323 -16.12 -1.34 25.94
N LEU A 324 -16.10 -0.02 25.79
CA LEU A 324 -15.47 0.71 24.68
C LEU A 324 -13.96 0.44 24.66
N THR A 325 -13.56 -0.81 24.46
CA THR A 325 -12.17 -1.17 24.29
C THR A 325 -11.82 -1.01 22.81
N THR A 326 -10.74 -0.31 22.54
CA THR A 326 -10.08 -0.21 21.23
C THR A 326 -9.48 -1.55 20.79
N CYS A 327 -9.45 -2.55 21.64
CA CYS A 327 -9.41 -3.94 21.24
C CYS A 327 -10.68 -4.17 20.43
N LEU A 328 -10.53 -4.28 19.11
CA LEU A 328 -11.58 -4.56 18.15
C LEU A 328 -12.49 -5.63 18.73
N SER A 329 -13.64 -5.21 19.31
CA SER A 329 -14.65 -6.12 19.81
C SER A 329 -14.97 -7.04 18.64
N ALA A 330 -14.57 -8.30 18.78
CA ALA A 330 -14.79 -9.27 17.74
C ALA A 330 -16.30 -9.29 17.51
N SER A 331 -16.73 -8.93 16.30
CA SER A 331 -18.14 -9.07 15.96
C SER A 331 -18.52 -10.51 16.21
N ALA A 332 -19.77 -10.77 16.61
CA ALA A 332 -20.26 -12.15 16.86
C ALA A 332 -19.90 -13.10 15.70
N SER A 333 -19.85 -12.59 14.47
CA SER A 333 -19.43 -13.33 13.29
C SER A 333 -17.93 -13.69 13.28
N SER A 334 -17.08 -12.84 13.84
CA SER A 334 -15.64 -13.12 13.98
C SER A 334 -15.39 -14.19 15.03
N LEU A 335 -16.02 -14.07 16.20
CA LEU A 335 -15.95 -15.08 17.25
C LEU A 335 -16.44 -16.45 16.77
N ARG A 336 -17.61 -16.49 16.11
CA ARG A 336 -18.14 -17.73 15.54
C ARG A 336 -17.14 -18.39 14.57
N ARG A 337 -16.41 -17.60 13.80
CA ARG A 337 -15.41 -18.10 12.87
C ARG A 337 -14.18 -18.65 13.60
N ARG A 338 -13.69 -17.97 14.64
CA ARG A 338 -12.60 -18.45 15.50
C ARG A 338 -12.99 -19.79 16.12
N LEU A 339 -14.14 -19.86 16.76
CA LEU A 339 -14.65 -21.11 17.38
C LEU A 339 -14.77 -22.25 16.38
N LYS A 340 -15.33 -21.98 15.18
CA LYS A 340 -15.42 -23.00 14.14
C LYS A 340 -14.04 -23.48 13.69
N GLY A 341 -13.06 -22.59 13.57
CA GLY A 341 -11.69 -22.94 13.21
C GLY A 341 -10.97 -23.80 14.24
N VAL A 342 -11.28 -23.57 15.53
CA VAL A 342 -10.71 -24.31 16.67
C VAL A 342 -11.36 -25.69 16.82
N VAL A 343 -12.69 -25.77 16.86
CA VAL A 343 -13.43 -27.02 17.14
C VAL A 343 -13.44 -27.95 15.94
N ALA A 344 -13.59 -27.43 14.74
CA ALA A 344 -13.66 -28.22 13.50
C ALA A 344 -12.67 -27.67 12.47
N PRO A 345 -11.37 -27.93 12.63
CA PRO A 345 -10.35 -27.47 11.69
C PRO A 345 -10.58 -28.11 10.34
N ALA A 346 -10.66 -27.27 9.31
CA ALA A 346 -10.71 -27.75 7.93
C ALA A 346 -9.31 -27.96 7.38
N GLU A 347 -9.12 -29.01 6.62
CA GLU A 347 -7.90 -29.18 5.83
C GLU A 347 -7.86 -28.11 4.75
N ARG A 348 -6.84 -27.26 4.79
CA ARG A 348 -6.62 -26.17 3.84
C ARG A 348 -5.22 -26.24 3.27
N THR A 349 -5.08 -25.81 2.03
CA THR A 349 -3.75 -25.69 1.43
C THR A 349 -2.96 -24.58 2.11
N SER A 350 -1.63 -24.63 2.02
CA SER A 350 -0.77 -23.57 2.60
C SER A 350 -1.08 -22.18 2.07
N GLY A 351 -1.54 -22.07 0.82
CA GLY A 351 -1.78 -20.81 0.14
C GLY A 351 -0.52 -20.20 -0.51
N THR A 352 0.60 -20.90 -0.50
CA THR A 352 1.89 -20.42 -1.04
C THR A 352 1.78 -19.98 -2.50
N VAL A 353 1.14 -20.79 -3.35
CA VAL A 353 0.96 -20.50 -4.77
C VAL A 353 0.05 -19.27 -4.97
N VAL A 354 -1.03 -19.19 -4.20
CA VAL A 354 -1.97 -18.06 -4.27
C VAL A 354 -1.27 -16.75 -3.90
N LEU A 355 -0.44 -16.74 -2.85
CA LEU A 355 0.35 -15.58 -2.47
C LEU A 355 1.31 -15.14 -3.58
N GLY A 356 2.02 -16.09 -4.21
CA GLY A 356 2.90 -15.81 -5.33
C GLY A 356 2.15 -15.21 -6.53
N LEU A 357 1.01 -15.81 -6.91
CA LEU A 357 0.21 -15.32 -8.04
C LEU A 357 -0.37 -13.92 -7.78
N ILE A 358 -0.87 -13.66 -6.58
CA ILE A 358 -1.38 -12.33 -6.22
C ILE A 358 -0.24 -11.32 -6.19
N MET A 359 0.95 -11.69 -5.71
CA MET A 359 2.12 -10.81 -5.76
C MET A 359 2.54 -10.49 -7.19
N ALA A 360 2.59 -11.48 -8.08
CA ALA A 360 2.87 -11.25 -9.50
C ALA A 360 1.83 -10.30 -10.13
N ALA A 361 0.55 -10.54 -9.87
CA ALA A 361 -0.52 -9.67 -10.37
C ALA A 361 -0.39 -8.24 -9.84
N LEU A 362 -0.05 -8.06 -8.56
CA LEU A 362 0.22 -6.76 -7.95
C LEU A 362 1.32 -5.99 -8.71
N VAL A 363 2.45 -6.65 -8.97
CA VAL A 363 3.58 -6.04 -9.68
C VAL A 363 3.20 -5.67 -11.12
N LEU A 364 2.50 -6.55 -11.81
CA LEU A 364 2.10 -6.32 -13.20
C LEU A 364 1.02 -5.22 -13.33
N CYS A 365 0.08 -5.17 -12.39
CA CYS A 365 -1.06 -4.24 -12.46
C CYS A 365 -0.77 -2.85 -11.87
N SER A 366 0.28 -2.69 -11.08
CA SER A 366 0.54 -1.43 -10.35
C SER A 366 0.82 -0.22 -11.24
N GLY A 367 1.31 -0.42 -12.47
CA GLY A 367 1.55 0.65 -13.44
C GLY A 367 0.38 0.92 -14.39
N LEU A 368 -0.73 0.18 -14.30
CA LEU A 368 -1.86 0.32 -15.24
C LEU A 368 -2.75 1.53 -14.93
N VAL A 369 -2.76 2.00 -13.70
CA VAL A 369 -3.52 3.17 -13.26
C VAL A 369 -2.57 4.25 -12.82
N GLY A 370 -2.72 5.45 -13.34
CA GLY A 370 -1.98 6.65 -12.96
C GLY A 370 -2.91 7.73 -12.42
N VAL A 371 -2.35 8.66 -11.67
CA VAL A 371 -3.00 9.91 -11.27
C VAL A 371 -2.13 11.04 -11.79
N SER A 372 -2.72 12.01 -12.46
CA SER A 372 -2.03 13.19 -12.95
C SER A 372 -2.61 14.44 -12.29
N THR A 373 -1.71 15.27 -11.75
CA THR A 373 -2.05 16.59 -11.19
C THR A 373 -1.85 17.70 -12.23
N ALA A 374 -1.29 17.37 -13.40
CA ALA A 374 -1.13 18.28 -14.52
C ALA A 374 -2.14 17.93 -15.61
N SER A 375 -3.35 18.46 -15.46
CA SER A 375 -4.42 18.36 -16.46
C SER A 375 -5.09 19.72 -16.62
N GLY A 376 -5.34 20.11 -17.86
CA GLY A 376 -5.92 21.40 -18.20
C GLY A 376 -5.82 21.66 -19.69
N THR A 377 -5.98 22.91 -20.10
CA THR A 377 -5.70 23.34 -21.47
C THR A 377 -4.18 23.43 -21.71
N ALA A 378 -3.75 23.22 -22.94
CA ALA A 378 -2.33 23.36 -23.30
C ALA A 378 -1.81 24.78 -22.98
N GLY A 379 -2.65 25.81 -23.13
CA GLY A 379 -2.31 27.15 -22.72
C GLY A 379 -2.01 27.27 -21.23
N GLU A 380 -2.83 26.65 -20.36
CA GLU A 380 -2.60 26.64 -18.91
C GLU A 380 -1.38 25.79 -18.50
N LEU A 381 -1.08 24.73 -19.24
CA LEU A 381 -0.01 23.80 -18.91
C LEU A 381 1.35 24.23 -19.43
N PHE A 382 1.38 24.83 -20.64
CA PHE A 382 2.62 25.17 -21.33
C PHE A 382 3.01 26.65 -21.17
N PHE A 383 2.00 27.52 -21.08
CA PHE A 383 2.20 28.97 -21.14
C PHE A 383 1.52 29.73 -20.00
N PRO A 384 1.64 29.28 -18.73
CA PRO A 384 0.84 29.85 -17.60
C PRO A 384 1.11 31.34 -17.34
N ASP A 385 2.32 31.85 -17.66
CA ASP A 385 2.74 33.22 -17.40
C ASP A 385 3.38 33.89 -18.64
N ARG A 386 3.11 33.38 -19.85
CA ARG A 386 3.82 33.77 -21.08
C ARG A 386 2.96 34.74 -21.90
N GLU A 387 3.42 35.96 -22.01
CA GLU A 387 2.69 37.01 -22.75
C GLU A 387 2.86 36.94 -24.28
N GLU A 388 3.97 36.35 -24.80
CA GLU A 388 4.25 36.30 -26.22
C GLU A 388 4.86 34.93 -26.63
N VAL A 389 4.02 34.02 -27.07
CA VAL A 389 4.48 32.78 -27.73
C VAL A 389 4.49 33.02 -29.22
N SER A 390 5.63 32.76 -29.88
CA SER A 390 5.77 32.81 -31.35
C SER A 390 6.05 31.45 -31.92
N VAL A 391 5.42 31.14 -33.04
CA VAL A 391 5.65 29.92 -33.82
C VAL A 391 6.75 30.21 -34.81
N GLN A 392 7.84 29.44 -34.76
CA GLN A 392 8.94 29.57 -35.70
C GLN A 392 8.68 28.74 -36.97
N SER A 393 8.25 27.50 -36.80
CA SER A 393 7.89 26.62 -37.90
C SER A 393 6.89 25.56 -37.45
N VAL A 394 5.97 25.20 -38.36
CA VAL A 394 5.02 24.12 -38.11
C VAL A 394 4.90 23.27 -39.37
N SER A 395 4.90 21.96 -39.19
CA SER A 395 4.59 20.98 -40.23
C SER A 395 3.41 20.12 -39.81
N VAL A 396 2.42 19.98 -40.68
CA VAL A 396 1.24 19.10 -40.49
C VAL A 396 1.27 18.01 -41.53
N TRP A 397 1.11 16.77 -41.11
CA TRP A 397 1.02 15.62 -42.03
C TRP A 397 -0.16 14.73 -41.65
N THR A 398 -1.14 14.63 -42.53
CA THR A 398 -2.36 13.86 -42.29
C THR A 398 -2.38 12.50 -43.02
N GLY A 399 -1.27 12.13 -43.67
CA GLY A 399 -1.17 10.92 -44.48
C GLY A 399 -1.70 11.04 -45.89
N THR A 400 -2.62 11.97 -46.16
CA THR A 400 -3.21 12.26 -47.50
C THR A 400 -2.85 13.66 -47.97
N ASP A 401 -2.56 14.56 -47.07
CA ASP A 401 -2.27 15.97 -47.32
C ASP A 401 -1.23 16.47 -46.29
N ASP A 402 -0.37 17.38 -46.72
CA ASP A 402 0.69 17.95 -45.93
C ASP A 402 0.77 19.47 -46.06
N GLY A 403 1.21 20.15 -45.06
CA GLY A 403 1.41 21.60 -45.02
C GLY A 403 2.67 21.92 -44.19
N TYR A 404 3.35 23.00 -44.62
CA TYR A 404 4.50 23.53 -43.88
C TYR A 404 4.49 25.05 -43.93
N ILE A 405 4.72 25.68 -42.82
CA ILE A 405 4.90 27.12 -42.70
C ILE A 405 6.10 27.43 -41.84
N GLU A 406 6.87 28.41 -42.25
CA GLU A 406 8.02 28.97 -41.51
C GLU A 406 7.80 30.48 -41.36
N ASP A 407 8.10 30.99 -40.18
CA ASP A 407 7.88 32.40 -39.79
C ASP A 407 6.47 32.91 -40.16
N PRO A 408 5.37 32.32 -39.62
CA PRO A 408 4.02 32.68 -39.97
C PRO A 408 3.71 34.16 -39.70
N SER A 409 2.84 34.74 -40.48
CA SER A 409 2.37 36.10 -40.25
C SER A 409 1.74 36.25 -38.84
N PRO A 410 1.75 37.44 -38.23
CA PRO A 410 1.22 37.62 -36.88
C PRO A 410 -0.22 37.12 -36.67
N ALA A 411 -1.07 37.23 -37.70
CA ALA A 411 -2.45 36.74 -37.67
C ALA A 411 -2.50 35.20 -37.66
N VAL A 412 -1.67 34.54 -38.47
CA VAL A 412 -1.59 33.08 -38.53
C VAL A 412 -0.91 32.54 -37.24
N ASN A 413 0.11 33.20 -36.75
CA ASN A 413 0.74 32.88 -35.48
C ASN A 413 -0.25 32.87 -34.33
N GLN A 414 -1.05 33.95 -34.22
CA GLN A 414 -2.05 34.03 -33.16
C GLN A 414 -3.12 32.93 -33.28
N ALA A 415 -3.59 32.62 -34.49
CA ALA A 415 -4.56 31.56 -34.72
C ALA A 415 -4.01 30.17 -34.38
N LEU A 416 -2.74 29.88 -34.74
CA LEU A 416 -2.07 28.63 -34.38
C LEU A 416 -1.89 28.48 -32.86
N VAL A 417 -1.43 29.52 -32.18
CA VAL A 417 -1.26 29.52 -30.75
C VAL A 417 -2.61 29.35 -30.02
N GLU A 418 -3.65 30.01 -30.51
CA GLU A 418 -5.02 29.90 -29.95
C GLU A 418 -5.56 28.47 -30.07
N GLU A 419 -5.42 27.84 -31.26
CA GLU A 419 -5.88 26.49 -31.56
C GLU A 419 -5.10 25.47 -30.68
N LEU A 420 -3.77 25.57 -30.65
CA LEU A 420 -2.94 24.69 -29.84
C LEU A 420 -3.21 24.87 -28.33
N SER A 421 -3.41 26.10 -27.89
CA SER A 421 -3.69 26.41 -26.48
C SER A 421 -5.04 25.89 -25.98
N ALA A 422 -6.01 25.68 -26.89
CA ALA A 422 -7.33 25.15 -26.57
C ALA A 422 -7.35 23.65 -26.35
N LEU A 423 -6.32 22.92 -26.77
CA LEU A 423 -6.22 21.47 -26.58
C LEU A 423 -6.28 21.10 -25.11
N ARG A 424 -7.13 20.15 -24.76
CA ARG A 424 -7.18 19.58 -23.41
C ARG A 424 -6.20 18.44 -23.28
N LEU A 425 -5.33 18.55 -22.28
CA LEU A 425 -4.21 17.65 -22.10
C LEU A 425 -4.18 17.09 -20.67
N THR A 426 -3.75 15.83 -20.55
CA THR A 426 -3.46 15.20 -19.28
C THR A 426 -2.05 14.60 -19.33
N ARG A 427 -1.14 15.03 -18.46
CA ARG A 427 0.23 14.55 -18.42
C ARG A 427 0.27 13.04 -18.12
N LEU A 428 1.01 12.29 -18.96
CA LEU A 428 1.21 10.84 -18.80
C LEU A 428 2.56 10.51 -18.16
N ALA A 429 3.63 11.06 -18.72
CA ALA A 429 4.99 10.73 -18.31
C ALA A 429 5.98 11.84 -18.66
N THR A 430 7.11 11.85 -17.99
CA THR A 430 8.32 12.63 -18.31
C THR A 430 9.35 11.72 -18.99
N ASP A 431 10.22 12.28 -19.82
CA ASP A 431 11.28 11.57 -20.56
C ASP A 431 10.79 10.53 -21.60
N GLN A 432 9.63 10.78 -22.22
CA GLN A 432 9.09 9.93 -23.31
C GLN A 432 8.65 10.74 -24.52
N ASN A 433 9.02 10.27 -25.70
CA ASN A 433 8.64 10.83 -26.98
C ASN A 433 7.54 10.01 -27.64
N ILE A 434 6.81 10.63 -28.57
CA ILE A 434 5.85 9.95 -29.43
C ILE A 434 6.61 9.01 -30.39
N THR A 435 6.25 7.73 -30.37
CA THR A 435 6.88 6.70 -31.21
C THR A 435 6.00 6.20 -32.34
N ASP A 436 4.73 6.57 -32.36
CA ASP A 436 3.75 6.13 -33.37
C ASP A 436 3.64 7.19 -34.50
N LYS A 437 3.92 6.76 -35.74
CA LYS A 437 3.96 7.64 -36.92
C LYS A 437 2.82 7.39 -37.90
N GLU A 438 1.83 6.58 -37.50
CA GLU A 438 0.71 6.22 -38.40
C GLU A 438 -0.50 7.17 -38.29
N SER A 439 -0.54 8.02 -37.25
CA SER A 439 -1.61 9.01 -37.05
C SER A 439 -1.26 10.39 -37.63
N PRO A 440 -2.23 11.28 -37.85
CA PRO A 440 -1.95 12.68 -38.13
C PRO A 440 -0.94 13.26 -37.15
N PHE A 441 0.02 14.00 -37.67
CA PHE A 441 1.17 14.44 -36.91
C PHE A 441 1.45 15.93 -37.16
N LEU A 442 1.66 16.68 -36.09
CA LEU A 442 2.10 18.05 -36.15
C LEU A 442 3.44 18.13 -35.39
N ALA A 443 4.45 18.67 -36.04
CA ALA A 443 5.70 19.03 -35.38
C ALA A 443 5.89 20.54 -35.47
N GLY A 444 6.10 21.19 -34.35
CA GLY A 444 6.20 22.64 -34.32
C GLY A 444 7.31 23.11 -33.37
N PHE A 445 8.06 24.10 -33.81
CA PHE A 445 9.00 24.85 -32.98
C PHE A 445 8.30 26.11 -32.51
N LEU A 446 8.18 26.22 -31.21
CA LEU A 446 7.59 27.38 -30.52
C LEU A 446 8.72 28.12 -29.81
N TYR A 447 8.70 29.43 -29.90
CA TYR A 447 9.66 30.27 -29.21
C TYR A 447 8.94 31.16 -28.20
N ASP A 448 9.42 31.14 -26.97
CA ASP A 448 8.92 31.99 -25.91
C ASP A 448 10.09 32.76 -25.29
N GLY A 449 10.33 33.96 -25.78
CA GLY A 449 11.45 34.79 -25.37
C GLY A 449 12.80 34.16 -25.67
N GLU A 450 13.43 33.52 -24.68
CA GLU A 450 14.76 32.88 -24.84
C GLU A 450 14.69 31.35 -24.95
N GLU A 451 13.52 30.73 -24.72
CA GLU A 451 13.34 29.28 -24.72
C GLU A 451 12.76 28.75 -26.04
N MET A 452 13.37 27.69 -26.56
CA MET A 452 12.83 26.95 -27.70
C MET A 452 12.10 25.72 -27.20
N LEU A 453 10.86 25.55 -27.65
CA LEU A 453 9.99 24.43 -27.33
C LEU A 453 9.70 23.63 -28.61
N TYR A 454 9.74 22.33 -28.53
CA TYR A 454 9.35 21.44 -29.63
C TYR A 454 8.09 20.68 -29.24
N LEU A 455 7.03 20.85 -30.03
CA LEU A 455 5.74 20.20 -29.81
C LEU A 455 5.48 19.14 -30.88
N GLU A 456 5.18 17.94 -30.47
CA GLU A 456 4.70 16.86 -31.33
C GLU A 456 3.27 16.50 -30.94
N LEU A 457 2.35 16.40 -31.92
CA LEU A 457 0.93 16.15 -31.68
C LEU A 457 0.41 15.05 -32.61
N THR A 458 -0.39 14.12 -32.04
CA THR A 458 -1.16 13.11 -32.73
C THR A 458 -2.61 13.15 -32.25
N ASP A 459 -3.51 12.31 -32.79
CA ASP A 459 -4.92 12.21 -32.35
C ASP A 459 -5.10 11.95 -30.87
N SER A 460 -4.13 11.27 -30.23
CA SER A 460 -4.25 10.80 -28.86
C SER A 460 -3.12 11.26 -27.93
N LEU A 461 -2.01 11.72 -28.48
CA LEU A 461 -0.81 12.06 -27.73
C LEU A 461 -0.25 13.41 -28.15
N CYS A 462 0.25 14.14 -27.18
CA CYS A 462 1.01 15.37 -27.36
C CYS A 462 2.31 15.25 -26.57
N CYS A 463 3.45 15.55 -27.20
CA CYS A 463 4.75 15.60 -26.55
C CYS A 463 5.30 17.02 -26.63
N LEU A 464 5.59 17.62 -25.49
CA LEU A 464 6.31 18.89 -25.41
C LEU A 464 7.73 18.63 -24.94
N THR A 465 8.70 19.01 -25.74
CA THR A 465 10.13 18.94 -25.39
C THR A 465 10.63 20.34 -25.11
N THR A 466 11.14 20.55 -23.90
CA THR A 466 11.81 21.80 -23.51
C THR A 466 13.32 21.61 -23.58
N LEU A 467 14.02 22.65 -24.02
CA LEU A 467 15.48 22.71 -23.98
C LEU A 467 15.92 23.48 -22.73
N ASP A 468 16.44 22.76 -21.74
CA ASP A 468 16.97 23.34 -20.51
C ASP A 468 18.48 23.03 -20.43
N ASP A 469 19.34 24.06 -20.41
CA ASP A 469 20.81 23.95 -20.45
C ASP A 469 21.37 22.99 -21.54
N GLY A 470 20.71 22.93 -22.71
CA GLY A 470 21.08 22.07 -23.83
C GLY A 470 20.68 20.59 -23.65
N LYS A 471 19.85 20.28 -22.65
CA LYS A 471 19.28 18.98 -22.43
C LYS A 471 17.80 18.99 -22.83
N GLU A 472 17.43 18.07 -23.71
CA GLU A 472 16.04 17.85 -24.09
C GLU A 472 15.28 17.12 -23.00
N ILE A 473 14.16 17.70 -22.53
CA ILE A 473 13.26 17.10 -21.56
C ILE A 473 11.88 16.92 -22.20
N PRO A 474 11.60 15.75 -22.78
CA PRO A 474 10.28 15.47 -23.36
C PRO A 474 9.26 15.13 -22.25
N VAL A 475 8.07 15.73 -22.35
CA VAL A 475 6.94 15.43 -21.48
C VAL A 475 5.77 14.99 -22.33
N LEU A 476 5.28 13.78 -22.07
CA LEU A 476 4.19 13.16 -22.82
C LEU A 476 2.84 13.44 -22.16
N TYR A 477 1.90 13.88 -22.97
CA TYR A 477 0.50 14.15 -22.59
C TYR A 477 -0.47 13.30 -23.43
N ARG A 478 -1.60 12.94 -22.84
CA ARG A 478 -2.76 12.43 -23.56
C ARG A 478 -3.61 13.61 -23.99
N VAL A 479 -4.09 13.57 -25.23
CA VAL A 479 -5.08 14.53 -25.75
C VAL A 479 -6.47 14.05 -25.33
N ASP A 480 -7.22 14.91 -24.62
CA ASP A 480 -8.54 14.61 -24.07
C ASP A 480 -9.64 15.24 -24.94
N GLY A 481 -9.67 14.90 -26.21
CA GLY A 481 -10.68 15.40 -27.18
C GLY A 481 -10.21 15.21 -28.60
N PRO A 482 -11.05 15.53 -29.58
CA PRO A 482 -10.66 15.53 -31.00
C PRO A 482 -9.74 16.72 -31.28
N VAL A 483 -8.76 16.51 -32.17
CA VAL A 483 -7.90 17.56 -32.72
C VAL A 483 -8.53 18.03 -34.04
N ASP A 484 -8.65 19.33 -34.24
CA ASP A 484 -9.11 19.90 -35.53
C ASP A 484 -7.99 19.95 -36.57
N TRP A 485 -7.75 18.79 -37.20
CA TRP A 485 -6.71 18.66 -38.22
C TRP A 485 -6.97 19.50 -39.48
N ASP A 486 -8.25 19.66 -39.86
CA ASP A 486 -8.63 20.44 -41.03
C ASP A 486 -8.37 21.93 -40.77
N GLY A 487 -8.68 22.42 -39.57
CA GLY A 487 -8.37 23.77 -39.13
C GLY A 487 -6.89 24.05 -39.14
N LEU A 488 -6.09 23.16 -38.46
CA LEU A 488 -4.62 23.27 -38.45
C LEU A 488 -4.00 23.22 -39.83
N LEU A 489 -4.45 22.33 -40.72
CA LEU A 489 -3.95 22.22 -42.09
C LEU A 489 -4.24 23.47 -42.91
N THR A 490 -5.41 24.08 -42.69
CA THR A 490 -5.79 25.33 -43.40
C THR A 490 -4.94 26.52 -42.97
N LEU A 491 -4.48 26.54 -41.72
CA LEU A 491 -3.60 27.59 -41.19
C LEU A 491 -2.17 27.47 -41.70
N VAL A 492 -1.74 26.25 -42.05
CA VAL A 492 -0.33 25.93 -42.40
C VAL A 492 -0.12 25.85 -43.93
N LYS A 493 -1.20 25.77 -44.71
CA LYS A 493 -1.20 25.90 -46.19
C LYS A 493 -1.23 27.33 -46.63
#